data_1c11204dd26d315eb72f8ea9c6bb15f6
#
_entry.id   1c11204dd26d315eb72f8ea9c6bb15f6
#
_cell.length_a   1.000
_cell.length_b   1.000
_cell.length_c   1.000
_cell.angle_alpha   90.00
_cell.angle_beta   90.00
_cell.angle_gamma   90.00
#
_symmetry.space_group_name_H-M   'P 1'
#
loop_
_entity.id
_entity.type
_entity.pdbx_description
1 polymer ?
#
loop_
_entity_poly.entity_id
_entity_poly.type
_entity_poly.pdbx_seq_one_letter_code
_entity_poly.pdbx_strand_id
1 'polypeptide(L)'
;MRDSHVEEFIASHRSELFSELREEIADDRITDIEWDGYNLWITHLDKGSYLSKKKLTAAFVDNLSIRLANIMMVSFNRSVPVLEANTEDLRISIWHESRCGKKSIAIRKIPIYIRFNHKSLLDSGYAPETLINLLENCTKAHMNCVIGGQPHAGKTELLKYMSTFISPHEKVGVYEDNQEIHYRMINPGKKCVEFFVDDRFTYSQIIKAGLRHNIDWML
;
A
#
# COMPACT_ATOMS: atom_id res chain seq x y z
N MET A 1 1.69 -1.42 15.77
CA MET A 1 2.48 -2.68 15.64
C MET A 1 1.60 -3.64 14.87
N ARG A 2 2.03 -4.10 13.70
CA ARG A 2 1.28 -5.13 12.96
C ARG A 2 1.31 -6.41 13.80
N ASP A 3 0.14 -6.99 14.00
CA ASP A 3 0.03 -8.27 14.67
C ASP A 3 0.13 -9.36 13.59
N SER A 4 1.24 -10.10 13.56
CA SER A 4 1.46 -11.16 12.57
C SER A 4 0.34 -12.19 12.54
N HIS A 5 -0.31 -12.43 13.68
CA HIS A 5 -1.47 -13.32 13.76
C HIS A 5 -2.69 -12.78 13.03
N VAL A 6 -2.88 -11.45 13.02
CA VAL A 6 -3.96 -10.80 12.28
C VAL A 6 -3.73 -10.94 10.77
N GLU A 7 -2.51 -10.71 10.31
CA GLU A 7 -2.15 -10.85 8.90
C GLU A 7 -2.32 -12.29 8.40
N GLU A 8 -1.82 -13.28 9.13
CA GLU A 8 -2.00 -14.71 8.83
C GLU A 8 -3.47 -15.10 8.79
N PHE A 9 -4.27 -14.61 9.76
CA PHE A 9 -5.70 -14.91 9.79
C PHE A 9 -6.43 -14.33 8.58
N ILE A 10 -6.19 -13.08 8.25
CA ILE A 10 -6.80 -12.44 7.06
C ILE A 10 -6.37 -13.15 5.78
N ALA A 11 -5.10 -13.52 5.65
CA ALA A 11 -4.58 -14.23 4.48
C ALA A 11 -5.24 -15.60 4.30
N SER A 12 -5.37 -16.38 5.38
CA SER A 12 -5.96 -17.72 5.34
C SER A 12 -7.47 -17.73 5.11
N HIS A 13 -8.19 -16.68 5.52
CA HIS A 13 -9.64 -16.55 5.37
C HIS A 13 -10.06 -15.51 4.31
N ARG A 14 -9.12 -15.05 3.48
CA ARG A 14 -9.32 -13.96 2.52
C ARG A 14 -10.51 -14.17 1.59
N SER A 15 -10.66 -15.37 1.03
CA SER A 15 -11.74 -15.70 0.09
C SER A 15 -13.13 -15.67 0.74
N GLU A 16 -13.22 -15.99 2.02
CA GLU A 16 -14.46 -15.95 2.79
C GLU A 16 -14.77 -14.52 3.27
N LEU A 17 -13.74 -13.83 3.79
CA LEU A 17 -13.85 -12.47 4.30
C LEU A 17 -14.30 -11.49 3.22
N PHE A 18 -13.71 -11.59 2.01
CA PHE A 18 -14.02 -10.74 0.87
C PHE A 18 -14.91 -11.44 -0.18
N SER A 19 -15.85 -12.27 0.24
CA SER A 19 -16.64 -13.14 -0.64
C SER A 19 -17.27 -12.42 -1.84
N GLU A 20 -17.94 -11.28 -1.63
CA GLU A 20 -18.53 -10.48 -2.71
C GLU A 20 -17.51 -9.65 -3.50
N LEU A 21 -16.29 -9.45 -2.99
CA LEU A 21 -15.20 -8.70 -3.62
C LEU A 21 -14.05 -9.62 -4.08
N ARG A 22 -14.27 -10.94 -4.12
CA ARG A 22 -13.21 -11.92 -4.40
C ARG A 22 -12.52 -11.66 -5.74
N GLU A 23 -13.29 -11.36 -6.78
CA GLU A 23 -12.76 -11.11 -8.12
C GLU A 23 -11.93 -9.83 -8.15
N GLU A 24 -12.44 -8.77 -7.55
CA GLU A 24 -11.78 -7.47 -7.48
C GLU A 24 -10.50 -7.53 -6.64
N ILE A 25 -10.51 -8.28 -5.55
CA ILE A 25 -9.33 -8.51 -4.71
C ILE A 25 -8.27 -9.36 -5.44
N ALA A 26 -8.69 -10.32 -6.26
CA ALA A 26 -7.78 -11.20 -7.00
C ALA A 26 -7.18 -10.57 -8.27
N ASP A 27 -7.82 -9.56 -8.85
CA ASP A 27 -7.33 -8.89 -10.06
C ASP A 27 -6.20 -7.90 -9.73
N ASP A 28 -4.96 -8.25 -10.04
CA ASP A 28 -3.76 -7.42 -9.75
C ASP A 28 -3.74 -6.07 -10.49
N ARG A 29 -4.62 -5.88 -11.48
CA ARG A 29 -4.76 -4.61 -12.20
C ARG A 29 -5.69 -3.63 -11.51
N ILE A 30 -6.48 -4.07 -10.52
CA ILE A 30 -7.30 -3.21 -9.67
C ILE A 30 -6.41 -2.68 -8.54
N THR A 31 -6.44 -1.37 -8.33
CA THR A 31 -5.65 -0.68 -7.29
C THR A 31 -6.50 -0.26 -6.11
N ASP A 32 -7.73 0.19 -6.37
CA ASP A 32 -8.63 0.65 -5.31
C ASP A 32 -10.05 0.13 -5.55
N ILE A 33 -10.72 -0.23 -4.45
CA ILE A 33 -12.09 -0.73 -4.40
C ILE A 33 -12.82 0.11 -3.37
N GLU A 34 -13.80 0.89 -3.80
CA GLU A 34 -14.47 1.87 -2.95
C GLU A 34 -15.99 1.68 -2.98
N TRP A 35 -16.58 1.50 -1.80
CA TRP A 35 -18.01 1.44 -1.60
C TRP A 35 -18.49 2.68 -0.86
N ASP A 36 -19.33 3.49 -1.49
CA ASP A 36 -19.86 4.74 -0.93
C ASP A 36 -21.15 4.57 -0.12
N GLY A 37 -21.58 3.34 0.10
CA GLY A 37 -22.87 2.97 0.73
C GLY A 37 -23.98 2.68 -0.27
N TYR A 38 -23.77 2.97 -1.57
CA TYR A 38 -24.75 2.80 -2.66
C TYR A 38 -24.14 2.18 -3.90
N ASN A 39 -22.90 2.55 -4.22
CA ASN A 39 -22.23 2.22 -5.45
C ASN A 39 -20.83 1.70 -5.17
N LEU A 40 -20.40 0.76 -5.99
CA LEU A 40 -19.03 0.22 -5.98
C LEU A 40 -18.23 0.88 -7.09
N TRP A 41 -17.19 1.61 -6.69
CA TRP A 41 -16.22 2.22 -7.58
C TRP A 41 -14.95 1.39 -7.60
N ILE A 42 -14.41 1.19 -8.78
CA ILE A 42 -13.18 0.41 -9.00
C ILE A 42 -12.18 1.29 -9.74
N THR A 43 -10.97 1.39 -9.20
CA THR A 43 -9.85 2.00 -9.92
C THR A 43 -8.96 0.89 -10.47
N HIS A 44 -8.77 0.92 -11.80
CA HIS A 44 -8.05 -0.09 -12.55
C HIS A 44 -6.91 0.56 -13.33
N LEU A 45 -5.75 -0.07 -13.42
CA LEU A 45 -4.54 0.48 -14.06
C LEU A 45 -4.77 0.95 -15.51
N ASP A 46 -5.56 0.19 -16.30
CA ASP A 46 -5.76 0.54 -17.71
C ASP A 46 -7.02 1.37 -17.97
N LYS A 47 -8.04 1.20 -17.12
CA LYS A 47 -9.38 1.77 -17.35
C LYS A 47 -9.62 3.04 -16.55
N GLY A 48 -8.71 3.34 -15.60
CA GLY A 48 -8.95 4.39 -14.62
C GLY A 48 -10.05 4.02 -13.64
N SER A 49 -10.66 5.02 -13.00
CA SER A 49 -11.76 4.82 -12.06
C SER A 49 -13.10 4.74 -12.79
N TYR A 50 -13.91 3.74 -12.46
CA TYR A 50 -15.23 3.52 -13.06
C TYR A 50 -16.24 2.98 -12.04
N LEU A 51 -17.51 3.21 -12.33
CA LEU A 51 -18.64 2.64 -11.60
C LEU A 51 -18.86 1.18 -12.00
N SER A 52 -18.73 0.28 -11.02
CA SER A 52 -19.03 -1.14 -11.23
C SER A 52 -20.54 -1.37 -11.36
N LYS A 53 -20.91 -2.35 -12.18
CA LYS A 53 -22.31 -2.84 -12.24
C LYS A 53 -22.68 -3.68 -11.01
N LYS A 54 -21.71 -4.18 -10.28
CA LYS A 54 -21.87 -4.96 -9.06
C LYS A 54 -22.32 -4.03 -7.92
N LYS A 55 -23.19 -4.53 -7.07
CA LYS A 55 -23.59 -3.87 -5.83
C LYS A 55 -23.33 -4.80 -4.67
N LEU A 56 -22.75 -4.25 -3.59
CA LEU A 56 -22.55 -5.01 -2.36
C LEU A 56 -23.86 -5.09 -1.58
N THR A 57 -24.10 -6.25 -0.98
CA THR A 57 -25.23 -6.42 -0.08
C THR A 57 -24.96 -5.78 1.28
N ALA A 58 -25.99 -5.24 1.94
CA ALA A 58 -25.85 -4.68 3.27
C ALA A 58 -25.31 -5.74 4.28
N ALA A 59 -25.75 -6.98 4.14
CA ALA A 59 -25.30 -8.09 4.96
C ALA A 59 -23.80 -8.35 4.80
N PHE A 60 -23.26 -8.27 3.57
CA PHE A 60 -21.84 -8.41 3.32
C PHE A 60 -21.05 -7.27 3.98
N VAL A 61 -21.47 -6.01 3.78
CA VAL A 61 -20.80 -4.83 4.35
C VAL A 61 -20.78 -4.90 5.89
N ASP A 62 -21.89 -5.30 6.51
CA ASP A 62 -21.99 -5.47 7.95
C ASP A 62 -21.09 -6.61 8.46
N ASN A 63 -21.15 -7.77 7.83
CA ASN A 63 -20.32 -8.91 8.21
C ASN A 63 -18.83 -8.64 8.04
N LEU A 64 -18.41 -8.00 6.95
CA LEU A 64 -17.01 -7.62 6.73
C LEU A 64 -16.52 -6.67 7.84
N SER A 65 -17.34 -5.65 8.16
CA SER A 65 -17.01 -4.67 9.20
C SER A 65 -16.86 -5.32 10.58
N ILE A 66 -17.81 -6.18 10.96
CA ILE A 66 -17.80 -6.87 12.26
C ILE A 66 -16.61 -7.85 12.35
N ARG A 67 -16.40 -8.63 11.30
CA ARG A 67 -15.30 -9.62 11.28
C ARG A 67 -13.94 -8.93 11.36
N LEU A 68 -13.73 -7.86 10.59
CA LEU A 68 -12.47 -7.09 10.66
C LEU A 68 -12.28 -6.46 12.04
N ALA A 69 -13.33 -5.86 12.64
CA ALA A 69 -13.23 -5.30 13.98
C ALA A 69 -12.84 -6.36 15.03
N ASN A 70 -13.43 -7.57 14.93
CA ASN A 70 -13.10 -8.68 15.82
C ASN A 70 -11.67 -9.19 15.62
N ILE A 71 -11.22 -9.34 14.38
CA ILE A 71 -9.85 -9.75 14.03
C ILE A 71 -8.83 -8.75 14.57
N MET A 72 -9.12 -7.46 14.41
CA MET A 72 -8.26 -6.37 14.89
C MET A 72 -8.39 -6.12 16.40
N MET A 73 -9.32 -6.81 17.09
CA MET A 73 -9.64 -6.59 18.51
C MET A 73 -9.96 -5.12 18.83
N VAL A 74 -10.64 -4.42 17.93
CA VAL A 74 -11.02 -3.02 18.10
C VAL A 74 -12.53 -2.85 18.14
N SER A 75 -12.99 -1.81 18.83
CA SER A 75 -14.39 -1.42 18.79
C SER A 75 -14.70 -0.69 17.49
N PHE A 76 -15.81 -1.04 16.84
CA PHE A 76 -16.33 -0.33 15.68
C PHE A 76 -17.81 -0.04 15.89
N ASN A 77 -18.11 1.20 16.20
CA ASN A 77 -19.46 1.64 16.57
C ASN A 77 -19.58 3.18 16.42
N ARG A 78 -20.73 3.75 16.85
CA ARG A 78 -20.99 5.18 16.77
C ARG A 78 -19.92 6.04 17.50
N SER A 79 -19.34 5.54 18.57
CA SER A 79 -18.32 6.27 19.35
C SER A 79 -16.92 6.10 18.77
N VAL A 80 -16.65 4.96 18.13
CA VAL A 80 -15.42 4.67 17.39
C VAL A 80 -15.80 4.37 15.94
N PRO A 81 -16.03 5.43 15.12
CA PRO A 81 -16.70 5.30 13.85
C PRO A 81 -15.78 4.97 12.67
N VAL A 82 -14.50 4.82 12.89
CA VAL A 82 -13.50 4.47 11.87
C VAL A 82 -12.84 3.16 12.24
N LEU A 83 -12.81 2.23 11.31
CA LEU A 83 -12.08 0.97 11.39
C LEU A 83 -10.98 0.98 10.33
N GLU A 84 -9.75 0.85 10.75
CA GLU A 84 -8.60 0.70 9.86
C GLU A 84 -7.98 -0.68 10.06
N ALA A 85 -7.81 -1.42 8.97
CA ALA A 85 -7.18 -2.72 8.97
C ALA A 85 -6.15 -2.78 7.82
N ASN A 86 -4.89 -3.00 8.16
CA ASN A 86 -3.81 -3.10 7.21
C ASN A 86 -3.29 -4.54 7.20
N THR A 87 -3.17 -5.10 6.00
CA THR A 87 -2.45 -6.34 5.74
C THR A 87 -1.15 -6.03 4.98
N GLU A 88 -0.39 -7.06 4.65
CA GLU A 88 0.81 -6.89 3.83
C GLU A 88 0.51 -6.23 2.47
N ASP A 89 -0.64 -6.57 1.85
CA ASP A 89 -1.02 -6.15 0.50
C ASP A 89 -2.32 -5.35 0.40
N LEU A 90 -3.02 -5.12 1.52
CA LEU A 90 -4.26 -4.34 1.55
C LEU A 90 -4.24 -3.31 2.67
N ARG A 91 -4.72 -2.11 2.35
CA ARG A 91 -5.14 -1.10 3.32
C ARG A 91 -6.65 -0.96 3.24
N ILE A 92 -7.33 -1.17 4.37
CA ILE A 92 -8.78 -1.17 4.46
C ILE A 92 -9.20 -0.09 5.45
N SER A 93 -10.08 0.79 5.02
CA SER A 93 -10.73 1.80 5.87
C SER A 93 -12.23 1.66 5.75
N ILE A 94 -12.93 1.55 6.89
CA ILE A 94 -14.39 1.45 6.93
C ILE A 94 -14.94 2.54 7.84
N TRP A 95 -15.90 3.28 7.33
CA TRP A 95 -16.60 4.31 8.10
C TRP A 95 -17.99 3.81 8.51
N HIS A 96 -18.30 4.05 9.79
CA HIS A 96 -19.59 3.73 10.36
C HIS A 96 -20.69 4.68 9.85
N GLU A 97 -21.89 4.15 9.64
CA GLU A 97 -23.04 4.89 9.11
C GLU A 97 -23.41 6.13 9.93
N SER A 98 -23.05 6.19 11.19
CA SER A 98 -23.28 7.38 12.05
C SER A 98 -22.55 8.64 11.56
N ARG A 99 -21.57 8.52 10.67
CA ARG A 99 -20.76 9.63 10.16
C ARG A 99 -20.99 9.93 8.68
N CYS A 100 -21.44 8.94 7.91
CA CYS A 100 -21.59 9.06 6.45
C CYS A 100 -22.98 8.61 5.94
N GLY A 101 -23.93 8.33 6.85
CA GLY A 101 -25.32 7.93 6.51
C GLY A 101 -25.46 6.45 6.17
N LYS A 102 -24.49 5.85 5.49
CA LYS A 102 -24.32 4.40 5.28
C LYS A 102 -22.87 4.04 5.43
N LYS A 103 -22.59 2.78 5.82
CA LYS A 103 -21.20 2.34 5.90
C LYS A 103 -20.51 2.49 4.55
N SER A 104 -19.33 3.09 4.56
CA SER A 104 -18.46 3.18 3.39
C SER A 104 -17.20 2.35 3.60
N ILE A 105 -16.67 1.79 2.52
CA ILE A 105 -15.48 0.95 2.53
C ILE A 105 -14.52 1.48 1.48
N ALA A 106 -13.26 1.65 1.86
CA ALA A 106 -12.16 1.88 0.92
C ALA A 106 -11.11 0.81 1.14
N ILE A 107 -10.79 0.06 0.08
CA ILE A 107 -9.72 -0.93 0.06
C ILE A 107 -8.71 -0.51 -0.99
N ARG A 108 -7.48 -0.22 -0.56
CA ARG A 108 -6.34 0.00 -1.45
C ARG A 108 -5.47 -1.23 -1.49
N LYS A 109 -5.12 -1.67 -2.69
CA LYS A 109 -4.19 -2.77 -2.91
C LYS A 109 -2.76 -2.23 -2.99
N ILE A 110 -1.89 -2.81 -2.19
CA ILE A 110 -0.48 -2.44 -2.09
C ILE A 110 0.34 -3.61 -2.65
N PRO A 111 0.85 -3.52 -3.90
CA PRO A 111 1.59 -4.63 -4.48
C PRO A 111 2.91 -4.85 -3.75
N ILE A 112 3.16 -6.11 -3.38
CA ILE A 112 4.41 -6.56 -2.77
C ILE A 112 5.50 -6.90 -3.80
N TYR A 113 5.28 -6.55 -5.06
CA TYR A 113 6.18 -6.72 -6.19
C TYR A 113 6.40 -5.38 -6.90
N ILE A 114 7.37 -5.33 -7.79
CA ILE A 114 7.68 -4.14 -8.60
C ILE A 114 6.89 -4.22 -9.90
N ARG A 115 6.01 -3.26 -10.15
CA ARG A 115 5.26 -3.14 -11.41
C ARG A 115 6.11 -2.59 -12.54
N PHE A 116 7.05 -1.68 -12.22
CA PHE A 116 7.91 -1.05 -13.19
C PHE A 116 9.18 -1.85 -13.43
N ASN A 117 9.52 -2.00 -14.69
CA ASN A 117 10.83 -2.40 -15.17
C ASN A 117 11.20 -1.50 -16.37
N HIS A 118 12.44 -1.55 -16.82
CA HIS A 118 12.93 -0.68 -17.91
C HIS A 118 12.00 -0.72 -19.11
N LYS A 119 11.63 -1.93 -19.56
CA LYS A 119 10.75 -2.11 -20.73
C LYS A 119 9.35 -1.55 -20.49
N SER A 120 8.73 -1.82 -19.33
CA SER A 120 7.37 -1.34 -19.05
C SER A 120 7.30 0.19 -18.92
N LEU A 121 8.35 0.84 -18.44
CA LEU A 121 8.44 2.30 -18.39
C LEU A 121 8.48 2.93 -19.80
N LEU A 122 9.20 2.28 -20.74
CA LEU A 122 9.26 2.72 -22.14
C LEU A 122 7.94 2.45 -22.87
N ASP A 123 7.46 1.20 -22.82
CA ASP A 123 6.28 0.75 -23.57
C ASP A 123 5.00 1.51 -23.16
N SER A 124 4.89 1.89 -21.89
CA SER A 124 3.78 2.69 -21.38
C SER A 124 3.89 4.19 -21.68
N GLY A 125 5.04 4.64 -22.18
CA GLY A 125 5.32 6.07 -22.37
C GLY A 125 5.46 6.85 -21.06
N TYR A 126 5.69 6.15 -19.93
CA TYR A 126 5.84 6.79 -18.63
C TYR A 126 7.05 7.74 -18.60
N ALA A 127 8.16 7.33 -19.18
CA ALA A 127 9.36 8.14 -19.30
C ALA A 127 10.16 7.76 -20.55
N PRO A 128 10.86 8.70 -21.21
CA PRO A 128 11.79 8.39 -22.30
C PRO A 128 13.03 7.68 -21.75
N GLU A 129 13.68 6.88 -22.60
CA GLU A 129 14.85 6.08 -22.24
C GLU A 129 15.99 6.90 -21.60
N THR A 130 16.21 8.11 -22.11
CA THR A 130 17.23 9.01 -21.54
C THR A 130 16.97 9.37 -20.07
N LEU A 131 15.68 9.57 -19.71
CA LEU A 131 15.29 9.86 -18.32
C LEU A 131 15.43 8.61 -17.45
N ILE A 132 15.03 7.46 -17.94
CA ILE A 132 15.16 6.19 -17.20
C ILE A 132 16.64 5.92 -16.88
N ASN A 133 17.51 6.02 -17.90
CA ASN A 133 18.96 5.85 -17.73
C ASN A 133 19.55 6.90 -16.76
N LEU A 134 19.06 8.14 -16.80
CA LEU A 134 19.47 9.18 -15.87
C LEU A 134 19.11 8.80 -14.42
N LEU A 135 17.89 8.35 -14.16
CA LEU A 135 17.43 7.96 -12.81
C LEU A 135 18.22 6.76 -12.27
N GLU A 136 18.52 5.78 -13.10
CA GLU A 136 19.39 4.66 -12.74
C GLU A 136 20.79 5.12 -12.35
N ASN A 137 21.38 6.02 -13.16
CA ASN A 137 22.71 6.56 -12.89
C ASN A 137 22.72 7.47 -11.65
N CYS A 138 21.68 8.27 -11.44
CA CYS A 138 21.53 9.09 -10.22
C CYS A 138 21.52 8.20 -8.97
N THR A 139 20.81 7.09 -9.01
CA THR A 139 20.80 6.13 -7.89
C THR A 139 22.21 5.53 -7.68
N LYS A 140 22.84 5.03 -8.73
CA LYS A 140 24.21 4.47 -8.63
C LYS A 140 25.26 5.50 -8.16
N ALA A 141 25.03 6.78 -8.43
CA ALA A 141 25.90 7.89 -8.03
C ALA A 141 25.55 8.50 -6.65
N HIS A 142 24.66 7.89 -5.89
CA HIS A 142 24.22 8.38 -4.56
C HIS A 142 23.60 9.79 -4.59
N MET A 143 22.91 10.14 -5.66
CA MET A 143 22.24 11.44 -5.72
C MET A 143 20.95 11.42 -4.90
N ASN A 144 20.69 12.49 -4.16
CA ASN A 144 19.42 12.69 -3.48
C ASN A 144 18.32 12.97 -4.52
N CYS A 145 17.26 12.16 -4.46
CA CYS A 145 16.12 12.27 -5.38
C CYS A 145 14.84 12.55 -4.61
N VAL A 146 14.02 13.47 -5.13
CA VAL A 146 12.66 13.72 -4.62
C VAL A 146 11.67 13.37 -5.72
N ILE A 147 10.73 12.44 -5.41
CA ILE A 147 9.69 12.01 -6.34
C ILE A 147 8.38 12.66 -5.95
N GLY A 148 7.94 13.63 -6.75
CA GLY A 148 6.70 14.37 -6.55
C GLY A 148 5.69 14.11 -7.68
N GLY A 149 4.40 14.24 -7.38
CA GLY A 149 3.33 14.11 -8.38
C GLY A 149 1.96 13.87 -7.75
N GLN A 150 0.94 13.84 -8.58
CA GLN A 150 -0.44 13.58 -8.16
C GLN A 150 -0.63 12.17 -7.56
N PRO A 151 -1.68 11.92 -6.79
CA PRO A 151 -2.07 10.56 -6.42
C PRO A 151 -2.15 9.66 -7.67
N HIS A 152 -1.80 8.39 -7.51
CA HIS A 152 -1.79 7.37 -8.58
C HIS A 152 -0.82 7.64 -9.77
N ALA A 153 0.05 8.64 -9.69
CA ALA A 153 1.07 8.91 -10.73
C ALA A 153 2.24 7.92 -10.75
N GLY A 154 2.21 6.87 -9.92
CA GLY A 154 3.27 5.85 -9.88
C GLY A 154 4.50 6.22 -9.07
N LYS A 155 4.43 7.21 -8.16
CA LYS A 155 5.58 7.65 -7.35
C LYS A 155 6.26 6.51 -6.58
N THR A 156 5.48 5.74 -5.83
CA THR A 156 5.98 4.61 -5.04
C THR A 156 6.54 3.50 -5.94
N GLU A 157 5.92 3.25 -7.10
CA GLU A 157 6.40 2.27 -8.06
C GLU A 157 7.74 2.71 -8.69
N LEU A 158 7.89 4.02 -8.97
CA LEU A 158 9.17 4.55 -9.44
C LEU A 158 10.26 4.44 -8.36
N LEU A 159 9.93 4.73 -7.11
CA LEU A 159 10.84 4.55 -5.98
C LEU A 159 11.28 3.09 -5.83
N LYS A 160 10.32 2.14 -5.90
CA LYS A 160 10.62 0.69 -5.90
C LYS A 160 11.57 0.32 -7.04
N TYR A 161 11.30 0.79 -8.25
CA TYR A 161 12.17 0.56 -9.40
C TYR A 161 13.59 1.11 -9.17
N MET A 162 13.71 2.37 -8.77
CA MET A 162 15.02 2.98 -8.48
C MET A 162 15.76 2.24 -7.39
N SER A 163 15.07 1.75 -6.35
CA SER A 163 15.68 1.02 -5.23
C SER A 163 16.37 -0.29 -5.66
N THR A 164 16.01 -0.82 -6.83
CA THR A 164 16.68 -2.04 -7.36
C THR A 164 18.14 -1.80 -7.75
N PHE A 165 18.50 -0.56 -8.06
CA PHE A 165 19.87 -0.18 -8.46
C PHE A 165 20.80 0.12 -7.28
N ILE A 166 20.28 0.16 -6.04
CA ILE A 166 21.08 0.26 -4.83
C ILE A 166 21.93 -1.01 -4.70
N SER A 167 23.21 -0.85 -4.40
CA SER A 167 24.14 -1.97 -4.24
C SER A 167 23.70 -2.93 -3.12
N PRO A 168 23.84 -4.26 -3.27
CA PRO A 168 23.51 -5.21 -2.22
C PRO A 168 24.40 -5.10 -0.97
N HIS A 169 25.54 -4.43 -1.08
CA HIS A 169 26.43 -4.19 0.05
C HIS A 169 26.04 -2.99 0.90
N GLU A 170 25.20 -2.12 0.36
CA GLU A 170 24.70 -0.91 1.01
C GLU A 170 23.46 -1.20 1.84
N LYS A 171 23.39 -0.54 2.99
CA LYS A 171 22.26 -0.72 3.92
C LYS A 171 21.21 0.34 3.70
N VAL A 172 19.99 -0.10 3.44
CA VAL A 172 18.83 0.77 3.23
C VAL A 172 18.02 0.89 4.51
N GLY A 173 17.72 2.12 4.92
CA GLY A 173 16.69 2.44 5.89
C GLY A 173 15.44 2.89 5.17
N VAL A 174 14.33 2.17 5.36
CA VAL A 174 13.01 2.54 4.83
C VAL A 174 12.21 3.16 5.96
N TYR A 175 11.63 4.34 5.74
CA TYR A 175 10.91 5.10 6.74
C TYR A 175 9.48 5.37 6.24
N GLU A 176 8.51 4.65 6.78
CA GLU A 176 7.12 4.73 6.33
C GLU A 176 6.15 4.78 7.51
N ASP A 177 5.09 5.56 7.40
CA ASP A 177 3.90 5.47 8.27
C ASP A 177 2.98 4.32 7.84
N ASN A 178 2.96 4.05 6.54
CA ASN A 178 2.24 2.94 5.95
C ASN A 178 3.18 2.17 5.02
N GLN A 179 3.29 0.88 5.23
CA GLN A 179 4.21 0.03 4.47
C GLN A 179 3.71 -0.13 3.04
N GLU A 180 4.37 0.53 2.10
CA GLU A 180 4.07 0.49 0.66
C GLU A 180 5.25 0.01 -0.17
N ILE A 181 6.49 0.24 0.32
CA ILE A 181 7.71 -0.06 -0.44
C ILE A 181 8.00 -1.56 -0.43
N HIS A 182 7.80 -2.25 0.70
CA HIS A 182 8.13 -3.67 0.88
C HIS A 182 9.57 -4.01 0.43
N TYR A 183 10.53 -3.17 0.82
CA TYR A 183 11.90 -3.23 0.30
C TYR A 183 12.53 -4.63 0.41
N ARG A 184 12.34 -5.30 1.54
CA ARG A 184 12.87 -6.65 1.80
C ARG A 184 12.33 -7.68 0.82
N MET A 185 11.05 -7.55 0.45
CA MET A 185 10.37 -8.49 -0.45
C MET A 185 10.82 -8.27 -1.91
N ILE A 186 10.94 -7.00 -2.32
CA ILE A 186 11.29 -6.65 -3.71
C ILE A 186 12.80 -6.64 -3.98
N ASN A 187 13.63 -6.65 -2.94
CA ASN A 187 15.09 -6.69 -3.03
C ASN A 187 15.67 -7.82 -2.16
N PRO A 188 15.36 -9.09 -2.43
CA PRO A 188 15.80 -10.20 -1.60
C PRO A 188 17.32 -10.27 -1.53
N GLY A 189 17.85 -10.52 -0.33
CA GLY A 189 19.28 -10.61 -0.08
C GLY A 189 20.03 -9.28 0.12
N LYS A 190 19.35 -8.12 -0.09
CA LYS A 190 19.95 -6.81 0.21
C LYS A 190 19.76 -6.44 1.68
N LYS A 191 20.74 -5.67 2.22
CA LYS A 191 20.68 -5.18 3.61
C LYS A 191 19.62 -4.11 3.76
N CYS A 192 18.66 -4.27 4.68
CA CYS A 192 17.69 -3.23 4.99
C CYS A 192 17.21 -3.26 6.44
N VAL A 193 16.73 -2.12 6.90
CA VAL A 193 15.92 -1.96 8.09
C VAL A 193 14.69 -1.15 7.71
N GLU A 194 13.51 -1.66 8.02
CA GLU A 194 12.24 -0.99 7.78
C GLU A 194 11.76 -0.41 9.11
N PHE A 195 11.60 0.91 9.14
CA PHE A 195 11.19 1.67 10.30
C PHE A 195 9.75 2.14 10.13
N PHE A 196 8.94 1.93 11.15
CA PHE A 196 7.54 2.33 11.16
C PHE A 196 7.35 3.60 11.96
N VAL A 197 6.73 4.58 11.34
CA VAL A 197 6.39 5.88 11.91
C VAL A 197 4.95 5.83 12.43
N ASP A 198 4.73 6.34 13.63
CA ASP A 198 3.41 6.51 14.22
C ASP A 198 3.33 7.80 15.05
N ASP A 199 2.19 8.05 15.70
CA ASP A 199 1.99 9.22 16.55
C ASP A 199 2.94 9.28 17.76
N ARG A 200 3.50 8.16 18.18
CA ARG A 200 4.43 8.04 19.32
C ARG A 200 5.87 8.23 18.88
N PHE A 201 6.19 7.84 17.62
CA PHE A 201 7.53 7.92 17.06
C PHE A 201 7.46 8.56 15.67
N THR A 202 7.67 9.86 15.64
CA THR A 202 7.58 10.67 14.42
C THR A 202 8.76 10.44 13.48
N TYR A 203 8.62 10.82 12.20
CA TYR A 203 9.70 10.77 11.20
C TYR A 203 11.00 11.39 11.72
N SER A 204 10.94 12.56 12.36
CA SER A 204 12.11 13.24 12.90
C SER A 204 12.85 12.40 13.95
N GLN A 205 12.10 11.75 14.84
CA GLN A 205 12.68 10.91 15.89
C GLN A 205 13.30 9.64 15.34
N ILE A 206 12.59 8.96 14.43
CA ILE A 206 13.05 7.69 13.84
C ILE A 206 14.26 7.92 12.93
N ILE A 207 14.27 8.95 12.09
CA ILE A 207 15.42 9.30 11.24
C ILE A 207 16.64 9.59 12.13
N LYS A 208 16.47 10.41 13.18
CA LYS A 208 17.56 10.72 14.11
C LYS A 208 18.13 9.47 14.81
N ALA A 209 17.27 8.53 15.17
CA ALA A 209 17.69 7.25 15.74
C ALA A 209 18.37 6.36 14.69
N GLY A 210 17.82 6.33 13.48
CA GLY A 210 18.30 5.56 12.34
C GLY A 210 19.71 5.93 11.88
N LEU A 211 20.15 7.19 12.07
CA LEU A 211 21.52 7.63 11.76
C LEU A 211 22.61 6.82 12.50
N ARG A 212 22.24 6.15 13.61
CA ARG A 212 23.17 5.28 14.36
C ARG A 212 23.21 3.84 13.86
N HIS A 213 22.42 3.51 12.82
CA HIS A 213 22.32 2.17 12.27
C HIS A 213 23.22 1.91 11.05
N ASN A 214 24.17 2.78 10.76
CA ASN A 214 25.06 2.69 9.60
C ASN A 214 24.23 2.53 8.30
N ILE A 215 23.31 3.45 8.07
CA ILE A 215 22.43 3.49 6.92
C ILE A 215 23.11 4.26 5.80
N ASP A 216 23.25 3.63 4.62
CA ASP A 216 23.83 4.25 3.43
C ASP A 216 22.76 4.98 2.61
N TRP A 217 21.51 4.47 2.63
CA TRP A 217 20.36 5.02 1.91
C TRP A 217 19.15 5.20 2.82
N MET A 218 18.44 6.31 2.67
CA MET A 218 17.14 6.58 3.31
C MET A 218 16.05 6.66 2.23
N LEU A 219 15.02 5.82 2.36
CA LEU A 219 13.83 5.79 1.50
C LEU A 219 12.58 6.13 2.31
#